data_48848f54d9bcaa4aa7e6cc4ee68f92a9
#
_entry.id   48848f54d9bcaa4aa7e6cc4ee68f92a9
#
_cell.length_a   1.000
_cell.length_b   1.000
_cell.length_c   1.000
_cell.angle_alpha   90.00
_cell.angle_beta   90.00
_cell.angle_gamma   90.00
#
_symmetry.space_group_name_H-M   'P 1'
#
loop_
_entity.id
_entity.type
_entity.pdbx_description
1 polymer ?
#
loop_
_entity_poly.entity_id
_entity_poly.type
_entity_poly.pdbx_seq_one_letter_code
_entity_poly.pdbx_strand_id
1 'polypeptide(L)'
;GKESEWDVHADAQGVGAVRVNNPSDLQDGEYLFWGHDEGALEVVTAYPFQSQRLERIWACEEVGDVGTVQLRIEDAGVAELFASSSIGLIVAPGEEFSIFEQPAFYPLQNQGQYWSAEVDLPEHGVFTIGFDPVMRVEESVLEAGWKLYPNPASESVVVESRYLDLTGAQCRVVDLAGREIHQWTWRTGQRSELEVADWPNGMYLMEVAKDGQRQSLTFVKQ
;
A
#
# COMPACT_ATOMS: atom_id res chain seq x y z
N GLY A 1 18.21 -18.55 18.21
CA GLY A 1 18.04 -18.81 19.63
C GLY A 1 17.87 -17.53 20.41
N LYS A 2 17.12 -17.58 21.50
CA LYS A 2 16.84 -16.46 22.43
C LYS A 2 18.10 -15.98 23.17
N GLU A 3 19.07 -15.44 22.46
CA GLU A 3 20.32 -15.03 23.12
C GLU A 3 20.42 -13.56 23.46
N SER A 4 19.54 -12.70 22.96
CA SER A 4 19.53 -11.29 23.40
C SER A 4 18.11 -10.73 23.47
N GLU A 5 17.86 -9.96 24.49
CA GLU A 5 16.62 -9.18 24.67
C GLU A 5 16.46 -8.08 23.58
N TRP A 6 17.48 -7.95 22.76
CA TRP A 6 17.59 -6.91 21.73
C TRP A 6 18.34 -7.47 20.51
N ASP A 7 17.62 -7.82 19.48
CA ASP A 7 18.25 -8.08 18.20
C ASP A 7 18.48 -6.75 17.47
N VAL A 8 19.69 -6.23 17.65
CA VAL A 8 20.13 -5.04 16.94
C VAL A 8 20.97 -5.46 15.76
N HIS A 9 20.44 -5.34 14.56
CA HIS A 9 21.23 -5.50 13.36
C HIS A 9 22.02 -4.20 13.11
N ALA A 10 23.36 -4.25 13.21
CA ALA A 10 24.22 -3.08 13.07
C ALA A 10 24.07 -2.40 11.69
N ASP A 11 23.77 -3.18 10.65
CA ASP A 11 23.63 -2.69 9.28
C ASP A 11 22.24 -2.07 8.99
N ALA A 12 21.26 -2.33 9.85
CA ALA A 12 19.94 -1.69 9.77
C ALA A 12 19.91 -0.31 10.46
N GLN A 13 21.03 0.10 11.05
CA GLN A 13 21.18 1.37 11.75
C GLN A 13 21.55 2.50 10.78
N GLY A 14 20.67 2.80 9.86
CA GLY A 14 20.66 4.12 9.27
C GLY A 14 20.15 5.14 10.27
N VAL A 15 20.34 6.42 10.00
CA VAL A 15 19.72 7.51 10.78
C VAL A 15 18.21 7.24 10.88
N GLY A 16 17.65 7.23 12.07
CA GLY A 16 16.27 6.82 12.32
C GLY A 16 16.12 5.30 12.35
N ALA A 17 17.06 4.62 13.01
CA ALA A 17 17.07 3.18 13.13
C ALA A 17 15.79 2.63 13.74
N VAL A 18 15.19 1.74 13.00
CA VAL A 18 14.15 0.87 13.51
C VAL A 18 14.81 -0.27 14.26
N ARG A 19 14.37 -0.52 15.49
CA ARG A 19 14.76 -1.67 16.28
C ARG A 19 13.57 -2.58 16.48
N VAL A 20 13.80 -3.88 16.40
CA VAL A 20 12.78 -4.91 16.63
C VAL A 20 13.21 -5.77 17.81
N ASN A 21 12.30 -6.01 18.75
CA ASN A 21 12.55 -6.82 19.94
C ASN A 21 11.26 -7.46 20.47
N ASN A 22 11.38 -8.26 21.52
CA ASN A 22 10.28 -8.91 22.22
C ASN A 22 9.37 -9.76 21.30
N PRO A 23 9.89 -10.68 20.51
CA PRO A 23 9.03 -11.61 19.77
C PRO A 23 8.20 -12.42 20.75
N SER A 24 6.89 -12.54 20.48
CA SER A 24 5.97 -13.24 21.38
C SER A 24 6.04 -14.77 21.27
N ASP A 25 6.44 -15.30 20.11
CA ASP A 25 6.49 -16.75 19.87
C ASP A 25 7.71 -17.17 19.02
N LEU A 26 8.91 -16.75 19.43
CA LEU A 26 10.13 -17.15 18.72
C LEU A 26 10.58 -18.54 19.13
N GLN A 27 10.64 -19.47 18.19
CA GLN A 27 11.16 -20.83 18.36
C GLN A 27 12.58 -20.97 17.78
N ASP A 28 13.22 -22.10 18.06
CA ASP A 28 14.56 -22.39 17.53
C ASP A 28 14.51 -22.58 16.00
N GLY A 29 15.32 -21.81 15.27
CA GLY A 29 15.36 -21.81 13.82
C GLY A 29 14.44 -20.79 13.14
N GLU A 30 13.66 -20.05 13.90
CA GLU A 30 12.84 -18.95 13.41
C GLU A 30 13.59 -17.62 13.51
N TYR A 31 13.31 -16.73 12.58
CA TYR A 31 13.95 -15.41 12.55
C TYR A 31 13.17 -14.40 11.71
N LEU A 32 13.38 -13.15 12.01
CA LEU A 32 12.86 -11.99 11.26
C LEU A 32 14.04 -11.19 10.74
N PHE A 33 14.05 -10.92 9.44
CA PHE A 33 14.94 -9.97 8.80
C PHE A 33 14.20 -8.69 8.45
N TRP A 34 14.89 -7.57 8.50
CA TRP A 34 14.41 -6.31 7.94
C TRP A 34 15.56 -5.48 7.39
N GLY A 35 15.23 -4.65 6.42
CA GLY A 35 16.18 -3.74 5.79
C GLY A 35 15.43 -2.57 5.16
N HIS A 36 16.13 -1.56 4.69
CA HIS A 36 15.50 -0.40 4.06
C HIS A 36 16.04 -0.14 2.65
N ASP A 37 15.25 0.58 1.85
CA ASP A 37 15.50 0.94 0.45
C ASP A 37 16.45 2.14 0.26
N GLU A 38 17.11 2.62 1.33
CA GLU A 38 17.94 3.83 1.35
C GLU A 38 17.16 5.15 1.07
N GLY A 39 15.83 5.12 1.00
CA GLY A 39 14.98 6.30 0.87
C GLY A 39 15.27 7.34 1.96
N ALA A 40 14.96 8.60 1.69
CA ALA A 40 15.18 9.68 2.65
C ALA A 40 14.26 9.57 3.88
N LEU A 41 14.74 10.12 5.02
CA LEU A 41 13.89 10.31 6.20
C LEU A 41 13.13 11.64 6.09
N GLU A 42 12.43 11.83 4.99
CA GLU A 42 11.61 13.00 4.71
C GLU A 42 10.16 12.57 4.55
N VAL A 43 9.25 13.47 4.96
CA VAL A 43 7.82 13.21 4.82
C VAL A 43 7.40 13.52 3.39
N VAL A 44 6.81 12.53 2.75
CA VAL A 44 6.25 12.65 1.40
C VAL A 44 4.77 12.34 1.41
N THR A 45 4.03 12.92 0.49
CA THR A 45 2.68 12.45 0.19
C THR A 45 2.78 11.38 -0.88
N ALA A 46 2.71 10.14 -0.46
CA ALA A 46 3.01 9.03 -1.33
C ALA A 46 1.78 8.20 -1.66
N TYR A 47 1.79 7.75 -2.88
CA TYR A 47 0.90 6.72 -3.37
C TYR A 47 1.20 5.37 -2.67
N PRO A 48 0.20 4.47 -2.46
CA PRO A 48 -1.16 4.59 -3.00
C PRO A 48 -2.14 5.39 -2.14
N PHE A 49 -1.83 5.69 -0.89
CA PHE A 49 -2.82 6.13 0.10
C PHE A 49 -2.99 7.64 0.20
N GLN A 50 -2.24 8.43 -0.56
CA GLN A 50 -2.18 9.91 -0.45
C GLN A 50 -2.00 10.38 1.01
N SER A 51 -1.49 9.51 1.86
CA SER A 51 -1.13 9.84 3.23
C SER A 51 0.29 10.37 3.30
N GLN A 52 0.56 11.20 4.28
CA GLN A 52 1.91 11.61 4.59
C GLN A 52 2.63 10.45 5.27
N ARG A 53 3.74 10.02 4.70
CA ARG A 53 4.62 8.98 5.25
C ARG A 53 6.07 9.32 4.98
N LEU A 54 6.97 8.61 5.61
CA LEU A 54 8.37 8.69 5.21
C LEU A 54 8.55 8.16 3.78
N GLU A 55 9.48 8.78 3.03
CA GLU A 55 9.91 8.25 1.75
C GLU A 55 10.51 6.86 1.93
N ARG A 56 11.33 6.68 2.98
CA ARG A 56 11.96 5.41 3.32
C ARG A 56 10.95 4.31 3.58
N ILE A 57 11.20 3.16 2.95
CA ILE A 57 10.44 1.93 3.13
C ILE A 57 11.39 0.87 3.68
N TRP A 58 10.92 0.11 4.64
CA TRP A 58 11.58 -1.09 5.14
C TRP A 58 10.87 -2.32 4.58
N ALA A 59 11.65 -3.30 4.14
CA ALA A 59 11.15 -4.63 3.85
C ALA A 59 11.38 -5.54 5.05
N CYS A 60 10.51 -6.51 5.25
CA CYS A 60 10.66 -7.58 6.24
C CYS A 60 10.45 -8.95 5.60
N GLU A 61 11.15 -9.93 6.15
CA GLU A 61 11.00 -11.34 5.80
C GLU A 61 11.05 -12.16 7.09
N GLU A 62 10.03 -12.97 7.29
CA GLU A 62 9.91 -13.84 8.45
C GLU A 62 10.05 -15.29 8.03
N VAL A 63 10.83 -16.06 8.77
CA VAL A 63 10.94 -17.52 8.62
C VAL A 63 10.44 -18.19 9.89
N GLY A 64 9.41 -18.99 9.74
CA GLY A 64 8.61 -19.48 10.85
C GLY A 64 7.55 -18.48 11.25
N ASP A 65 7.20 -18.45 12.52
CA ASP A 65 6.22 -17.50 13.09
C ASP A 65 6.81 -16.95 14.39
N VAL A 66 7.41 -15.77 14.33
CA VAL A 66 7.99 -15.12 15.52
C VAL A 66 6.92 -14.44 16.38
N GLY A 67 5.67 -14.46 15.92
CA GLY A 67 4.55 -13.77 16.54
C GLY A 67 4.66 -12.25 16.51
N THR A 68 3.95 -11.57 17.39
CA THR A 68 4.06 -10.12 17.50
C THR A 68 5.43 -9.71 18.02
N VAL A 69 5.96 -8.61 17.45
CA VAL A 69 7.22 -8.00 17.86
C VAL A 69 7.00 -6.57 18.32
N GLN A 70 7.86 -6.06 19.18
CA GLN A 70 7.90 -4.65 19.51
C GLN A 70 8.84 -3.94 18.53
N LEU A 71 8.30 -3.08 17.68
CA LEU A 71 9.07 -2.21 16.82
C LEU A 71 9.26 -0.87 17.50
N ARG A 72 10.51 -0.39 17.55
CA ARG A 72 10.89 0.88 18.16
C ARG A 72 11.57 1.80 17.16
N ILE A 73 11.33 3.08 17.34
CA ILE A 73 11.99 4.16 16.59
C ILE A 73 12.68 5.04 17.61
N GLU A 74 13.99 5.05 17.60
CA GLU A 74 14.81 5.76 18.59
C GLU A 74 15.20 7.17 18.16
N ASP A 75 14.91 7.54 16.93
CA ASP A 75 15.21 8.88 16.45
C ASP A 75 14.04 9.83 16.75
N ALA A 76 14.25 10.69 17.73
CA ALA A 76 13.30 11.76 18.04
C ALA A 76 13.04 12.67 16.84
N GLY A 77 14.01 12.81 15.92
CA GLY A 77 13.86 13.60 14.71
C GLY A 77 12.81 13.07 13.76
N VAL A 78 12.64 11.75 13.69
CA VAL A 78 11.58 11.14 12.86
C VAL A 78 10.19 11.51 13.38
N ALA A 79 10.01 11.47 14.69
CA ALA A 79 8.73 11.85 15.31
C ALA A 79 8.42 13.35 15.17
N GLU A 80 9.45 14.20 15.16
CA GLU A 80 9.31 15.65 14.98
C GLU A 80 8.89 16.04 13.56
N LEU A 81 9.22 15.20 12.55
CA LEU A 81 8.81 15.42 11.16
C LEU A 81 7.29 15.38 11.01
N PHE A 82 6.61 14.66 11.88
CA PHE A 82 5.16 14.57 11.89
C PHE A 82 4.60 15.48 12.99
N ALA A 83 4.35 16.72 12.68
CA ALA A 83 3.92 17.76 13.62
C ALA A 83 2.57 17.53 14.32
N SER A 84 2.04 16.32 14.32
CA SER A 84 0.76 15.97 14.95
C SER A 84 0.73 14.57 15.57
N SER A 85 -0.27 14.33 16.37
CA SER A 85 -0.35 13.33 17.43
C SER A 85 -0.69 11.90 17.02
N SER A 86 -0.76 11.54 15.76
CA SER A 86 -1.21 10.20 15.35
C SER A 86 -0.31 9.64 14.25
N ILE A 87 0.91 9.32 14.61
CA ILE A 87 1.83 8.57 13.74
C ILE A 87 1.79 7.08 14.08
N GLY A 88 2.05 6.26 13.10
CA GLY A 88 2.10 4.81 13.26
C GLY A 88 2.92 4.13 12.19
N LEU A 89 3.03 2.83 12.34
CA LEU A 89 3.57 1.96 11.31
C LEU A 89 2.46 1.65 10.32
N ILE A 90 2.76 1.81 9.06
CA ILE A 90 1.95 1.40 7.92
C ILE A 90 2.59 0.13 7.40
N VAL A 91 1.91 -1.00 7.50
CA VAL A 91 2.44 -2.33 7.17
C VAL A 91 1.60 -2.95 6.07
N ALA A 92 2.23 -3.45 5.02
CA ALA A 92 1.56 -4.15 3.93
C ALA A 92 2.29 -5.46 3.60
N PRO A 93 1.57 -6.52 3.19
CA PRO A 93 2.19 -7.71 2.64
C PRO A 93 2.77 -7.45 1.25
N GLY A 94 3.75 -8.27 0.84
CA GLY A 94 4.37 -8.20 -0.48
C GLY A 94 5.57 -7.26 -0.56
N GLU A 95 6.07 -7.04 -1.76
CA GLU A 95 7.32 -6.31 -2.01
C GLU A 95 7.15 -4.79 -2.05
N GLU A 96 5.90 -4.31 -2.16
CA GLU A 96 5.59 -2.88 -2.27
C GLU A 96 4.19 -2.55 -1.72
N PHE A 97 3.95 -1.29 -1.41
CA PHE A 97 2.61 -0.84 -1.04
C PHE A 97 1.68 -0.89 -2.25
N SER A 98 0.67 -1.75 -2.17
CA SER A 98 -0.32 -1.94 -3.22
C SER A 98 -1.51 -1.00 -3.06
N ILE A 99 -2.08 -0.54 -4.19
CA ILE A 99 -3.37 0.17 -4.18
C ILE A 99 -4.56 -0.73 -3.88
N PHE A 100 -4.35 -2.02 -4.00
CA PHE A 100 -5.42 -3.01 -3.94
C PHE A 100 -5.60 -3.59 -2.53
N GLU A 101 -4.61 -3.39 -1.66
CA GLU A 101 -4.65 -3.87 -0.29
C GLU A 101 -4.55 -2.71 0.68
N GLN A 102 -5.47 -2.70 1.64
CA GLN A 102 -5.39 -1.75 2.72
C GLN A 102 -4.27 -2.20 3.67
N PRO A 103 -3.25 -1.36 3.89
CA PRO A 103 -2.21 -1.70 4.85
C PRO A 103 -2.78 -1.70 6.27
N ALA A 104 -2.19 -2.51 7.11
CA ALA A 104 -2.43 -2.43 8.53
C ALA A 104 -1.77 -1.17 9.11
N PHE A 105 -2.42 -0.56 10.08
CA PHE A 105 -1.89 0.59 10.81
C PHE A 105 -1.74 0.27 12.29
N TYR A 106 -0.53 0.45 12.80
CA TYR A 106 -0.20 0.24 14.21
C TYR A 106 0.22 1.57 14.82
N PRO A 107 -0.63 2.19 15.67
CA PRO A 107 -0.31 3.46 16.29
C PRO A 107 0.98 3.40 17.11
N LEU A 108 1.90 4.32 16.88
CA LEU A 108 3.09 4.45 17.68
C LEU A 108 2.79 5.18 18.99
N GLN A 109 3.28 4.62 20.08
CA GLN A 109 3.16 5.19 21.42
C GLN A 109 4.48 5.83 21.82
N ASN A 110 4.40 7.08 22.28
CA ASN A 110 5.55 7.79 22.81
C ASN A 110 5.94 7.27 24.21
N GLN A 111 7.15 6.75 24.34
CA GLN A 111 7.72 6.22 25.57
C GLN A 111 8.74 7.21 26.20
N GLY A 112 8.78 8.44 25.72
CA GLY A 112 9.66 9.51 26.18
C GLY A 112 11.00 9.58 25.44
N GLN A 113 11.72 8.49 25.31
CA GLN A 113 13.01 8.43 24.59
C GLN A 113 12.90 7.77 23.22
N TYR A 114 11.83 7.07 22.98
CA TYR A 114 11.53 6.36 21.72
C TYR A 114 10.04 6.25 21.52
N TRP A 115 9.66 5.93 20.29
CA TRP A 115 8.29 5.56 19.93
C TRP A 115 8.24 4.06 19.69
N SER A 116 7.16 3.40 20.06
CA SER A 116 7.01 1.96 19.84
C SER A 116 5.59 1.55 19.49
N ALA A 117 5.49 0.44 18.77
CA ALA A 117 4.24 -0.31 18.57
C ALA A 117 4.52 -1.80 18.69
N GLU A 118 3.50 -2.56 19.14
CA GLU A 118 3.47 -4.00 18.94
C GLU A 118 2.88 -4.27 17.58
N VAL A 119 3.53 -5.08 16.77
CA VAL A 119 3.17 -5.33 15.39
C VAL A 119 3.35 -6.81 15.06
N ASP A 120 2.40 -7.35 14.33
CA ASP A 120 2.49 -8.63 13.65
C ASP A 120 2.91 -8.34 12.21
N LEU A 121 4.15 -8.70 11.87
CA LEU A 121 4.70 -8.45 10.55
C LEU A 121 4.36 -9.63 9.63
N PRO A 122 4.01 -9.38 8.37
CA PRO A 122 3.75 -10.47 7.43
C PRO A 122 5.02 -11.25 7.09
N GLU A 123 4.87 -12.52 6.69
CA GLU A 123 5.97 -13.39 6.25
C GLU A 123 6.88 -12.70 5.22
N HIS A 124 6.26 -11.98 4.27
CA HIS A 124 6.94 -11.08 3.33
C HIS A 124 6.18 -9.78 3.31
N GLY A 125 6.84 -8.67 3.60
CA GLY A 125 6.14 -7.40 3.64
C GLY A 125 7.02 -6.18 3.63
N VAL A 126 6.34 -5.04 3.56
CA VAL A 126 6.96 -3.72 3.64
C VAL A 126 6.27 -2.89 4.71
N PHE A 127 7.04 -2.02 5.34
CA PHE A 127 6.49 -1.06 6.30
C PHE A 127 7.18 0.30 6.19
N THR A 128 6.48 1.31 6.64
CA THR A 128 6.99 2.68 6.77
C THR A 128 6.33 3.37 7.96
N ILE A 129 6.75 4.58 8.26
CA ILE A 129 6.18 5.43 9.32
C ILE A 129 5.37 6.53 8.65
N GLY A 130 4.16 6.75 9.13
CA GLY A 130 3.30 7.78 8.57
C GLY A 130 2.07 8.04 9.42
N PHE A 131 1.18 8.87 8.88
CA PHE A 131 -0.15 9.03 9.45
C PHE A 131 -1.01 7.83 9.11
N ASP A 132 -1.99 7.58 9.97
CA ASP A 132 -3.02 6.59 9.72
C ASP A 132 -3.52 6.74 8.27
N PRO A 133 -3.29 5.75 7.42
CA PRO A 133 -3.81 5.75 6.08
C PRO A 133 -5.33 5.49 6.12
N VAL A 134 -6.03 6.04 7.12
CA VAL A 134 -7.49 5.94 7.15
C VAL A 134 -7.94 6.18 5.74
N MET A 135 -8.26 5.11 5.08
CA MET A 135 -9.12 5.21 3.94
C MET A 135 -10.37 5.92 4.46
N ARG A 136 -10.35 7.23 4.38
CA ARG A 136 -11.62 7.89 4.21
C ARG A 136 -12.20 7.15 3.01
N VAL A 137 -13.26 6.41 3.27
CA VAL A 137 -14.20 6.00 2.25
C VAL A 137 -14.91 7.30 1.80
N GLU A 138 -14.12 8.23 1.34
CA GLU A 138 -14.53 9.14 0.30
C GLU A 138 -14.24 8.33 -0.96
N GLU A 139 -15.27 8.09 -1.73
CA GLU A 139 -15.23 7.51 -3.09
C GLU A 139 -14.07 8.05 -3.95
N SER A 140 -13.31 9.02 -3.46
CA SER A 140 -12.27 9.76 -4.13
C SER A 140 -10.86 9.16 -4.09
N VAL A 141 -10.52 8.22 -3.21
CA VAL A 141 -9.13 7.73 -3.12
C VAL A 141 -8.85 6.68 -4.20
N LEU A 142 -9.84 5.91 -4.56
CA LEU A 142 -9.78 5.03 -5.73
C LEU A 142 -9.81 5.83 -7.04
N GLU A 143 -10.46 7.00 -7.06
CA GLU A 143 -10.43 7.94 -8.16
C GLU A 143 -9.07 8.63 -8.34
N ALA A 144 -8.27 8.79 -7.29
CA ALA A 144 -7.03 9.55 -7.37
C ALA A 144 -5.92 8.86 -8.19
N GLY A 145 -5.90 7.55 -8.24
CA GLY A 145 -4.95 6.77 -9.04
C GLY A 145 -5.44 6.47 -10.45
N TRP A 146 -6.73 6.60 -10.70
CA TRP A 146 -7.38 6.27 -11.95
C TRP A 146 -8.17 7.45 -12.49
N LYS A 147 -8.09 7.62 -13.79
CA LYS A 147 -8.95 8.55 -14.52
C LYS A 147 -9.72 7.79 -15.58
N LEU A 148 -11.00 8.06 -15.65
CA LEU A 148 -11.88 7.57 -16.67
C LEU A 148 -12.57 8.78 -17.31
N TYR A 149 -12.25 9.05 -18.56
CA TYR A 149 -12.74 10.24 -19.25
C TYR A 149 -12.86 10.05 -20.78
N PRO A 150 -13.78 10.80 -21.42
CA PRO A 150 -14.82 11.59 -20.81
C PRO A 150 -15.84 10.72 -20.04
N ASN A 151 -16.43 11.25 -19.00
CA ASN A 151 -17.56 10.65 -18.31
C ASN A 151 -18.60 11.74 -18.05
N PRO A 152 -19.74 11.76 -18.72
CA PRO A 152 -20.25 10.76 -19.67
C PRO A 152 -19.43 10.64 -20.98
N ALA A 153 -19.42 9.43 -21.55
CA ALA A 153 -18.77 9.09 -22.81
C ALA A 153 -19.79 8.92 -23.96
N SER A 154 -19.41 9.34 -25.17
CA SER A 154 -20.26 9.15 -26.36
C SER A 154 -19.63 8.21 -27.40
N GLU A 155 -18.36 8.39 -27.72
CA GLU A 155 -17.64 7.64 -28.75
C GLU A 155 -16.61 6.71 -28.15
N SER A 156 -15.76 7.23 -27.29
CA SER A 156 -14.74 6.46 -26.59
C SER A 156 -14.64 6.86 -25.13
N VAL A 157 -14.05 5.99 -24.32
CA VAL A 157 -13.66 6.26 -22.95
C VAL A 157 -12.21 5.89 -22.76
N VAL A 158 -11.45 6.79 -22.17
CA VAL A 158 -10.05 6.57 -21.81
C VAL A 158 -9.96 6.20 -20.35
N VAL A 159 -9.24 5.15 -20.10
CA VAL A 159 -8.85 4.73 -18.76
C VAL A 159 -7.37 5.01 -18.61
N GLU A 160 -7.01 5.71 -17.58
CA GLU A 160 -5.63 6.07 -17.28
C GLU A 160 -5.31 5.77 -15.82
N SER A 161 -4.25 5.01 -15.59
CA SER A 161 -3.63 4.86 -14.28
C SER A 161 -2.50 5.88 -14.15
N ARG A 162 -2.51 6.68 -13.10
CA ARG A 162 -1.46 7.69 -12.89
C ARG A 162 -0.13 7.10 -12.44
N TYR A 163 -0.17 5.95 -11.80
CA TYR A 163 0.96 5.47 -11.01
C TYR A 163 1.33 4.01 -11.29
N LEU A 164 0.45 3.23 -11.92
CA LEU A 164 0.67 1.81 -12.15
C LEU A 164 0.90 1.49 -13.61
N ASP A 165 1.88 0.68 -13.87
CA ASP A 165 1.96 -0.08 -15.10
C ASP A 165 0.97 -1.25 -15.03
N LEU A 166 -0.07 -1.16 -15.84
CA LEU A 166 -1.13 -2.17 -15.90
C LEU A 166 -0.90 -3.23 -16.97
N THR A 167 0.29 -3.29 -17.53
CA THR A 167 0.64 -4.29 -18.52
C THR A 167 0.30 -5.69 -18.02
N GLY A 168 -0.52 -6.41 -18.80
CA GLY A 168 -0.99 -7.75 -18.46
C GLY A 168 -2.27 -7.82 -17.60
N ALA A 169 -2.77 -6.69 -17.07
CA ALA A 169 -4.03 -6.67 -16.33
C ALA A 169 -5.20 -7.15 -17.20
N GLN A 170 -6.09 -7.94 -16.60
CA GLN A 170 -7.34 -8.37 -17.23
C GLN A 170 -8.40 -7.31 -16.97
N CYS A 171 -9.03 -6.83 -18.04
CA CYS A 171 -10.04 -5.81 -17.97
C CYS A 171 -11.35 -6.34 -18.54
N ARG A 172 -12.47 -6.01 -17.89
CA ARG A 172 -13.80 -6.30 -18.42
C ARG A 172 -14.76 -5.16 -18.09
N VAL A 173 -15.78 -5.01 -18.93
CA VAL A 173 -16.89 -4.09 -18.69
C VAL A 173 -18.17 -4.86 -18.62
N VAL A 174 -18.98 -4.57 -17.62
CA VAL A 174 -20.32 -5.16 -17.43
C VAL A 174 -21.37 -4.05 -17.36
N ASP A 175 -22.58 -4.38 -17.77
CA ASP A 175 -23.75 -3.51 -17.55
C ASP A 175 -24.31 -3.69 -16.11
N LEU A 176 -25.33 -2.90 -15.76
CA LEU A 176 -25.96 -2.96 -14.44
C LEU A 176 -26.64 -4.31 -14.13
N ALA A 177 -26.90 -5.13 -15.16
CA ALA A 177 -27.41 -6.48 -14.97
C ALA A 177 -26.28 -7.52 -14.76
N GLY A 178 -25.04 -7.09 -14.75
CA GLY A 178 -23.87 -7.96 -14.63
C GLY A 178 -23.49 -8.68 -15.92
N ARG A 179 -24.10 -8.30 -17.04
CA ARG A 179 -23.80 -8.92 -18.34
C ARG A 179 -22.49 -8.32 -18.86
N GLU A 180 -21.55 -9.18 -19.25
CA GLU A 180 -20.30 -8.77 -19.86
C GLU A 180 -20.54 -8.16 -21.24
N ILE A 181 -20.03 -6.96 -21.43
CA ILE A 181 -20.11 -6.18 -22.67
C ILE A 181 -18.81 -6.25 -23.45
N HIS A 182 -17.68 -6.17 -22.74
CA HIS A 182 -16.35 -6.19 -23.36
C HIS A 182 -15.30 -6.73 -22.40
N GLN A 183 -14.27 -7.40 -22.95
CA GLN A 183 -13.13 -7.89 -22.19
C GLN A 183 -11.84 -7.72 -23.01
N TRP A 184 -10.76 -7.31 -22.35
CA TRP A 184 -9.43 -7.21 -22.97
C TRP A 184 -8.33 -7.41 -21.95
N THR A 185 -7.10 -7.59 -22.45
CA THR A 185 -5.89 -7.53 -21.64
C THR A 185 -5.21 -6.20 -21.87
N TRP A 186 -4.81 -5.53 -20.79
CA TRP A 186 -4.08 -4.27 -20.85
C TRP A 186 -2.70 -4.51 -21.49
N ARG A 187 -2.44 -3.89 -22.63
CA ARG A 187 -1.29 -4.26 -23.44
C ARG A 187 0.02 -3.65 -22.97
N THR A 188 0.01 -2.36 -22.64
CA THR A 188 1.23 -1.64 -22.25
C THR A 188 0.90 -0.27 -21.67
N GLY A 189 1.72 0.16 -20.70
CA GLY A 189 1.69 1.51 -20.14
C GLY A 189 0.52 1.79 -19.22
N GLN A 190 0.26 3.08 -19.03
CA GLN A 190 -0.68 3.61 -18.05
C GLN A 190 -2.04 4.01 -18.63
N ARG A 191 -2.24 3.91 -19.95
CA ARG A 191 -3.43 4.39 -20.64
C ARG A 191 -4.00 3.34 -21.60
N SER A 192 -5.31 3.19 -21.59
CA SER A 192 -6.07 2.37 -22.56
C SER A 192 -7.30 3.16 -23.02
N GLU A 193 -7.64 3.06 -24.29
CA GLU A 193 -8.83 3.66 -24.90
C GLU A 193 -9.79 2.54 -25.33
N LEU A 194 -11.05 2.74 -25.04
CA LEU A 194 -12.13 1.80 -25.31
C LEU A 194 -13.20 2.49 -26.14
N GLU A 195 -13.48 1.96 -27.34
CA GLU A 195 -14.57 2.41 -28.22
C GLU A 195 -15.91 1.95 -27.63
N VAL A 196 -16.80 2.91 -27.40
CA VAL A 196 -18.11 2.68 -26.81
C VAL A 196 -19.26 3.23 -27.67
N ALA A 197 -18.97 3.71 -28.89
CA ALA A 197 -19.96 4.33 -29.77
C ALA A 197 -21.18 3.46 -30.00
N ASP A 198 -20.98 2.16 -30.24
CA ASP A 198 -22.04 1.20 -30.53
C ASP A 198 -22.74 0.61 -29.30
N TRP A 199 -22.37 1.07 -28.10
CA TRP A 199 -22.98 0.56 -26.87
C TRP A 199 -24.30 1.28 -26.55
N PRO A 200 -25.27 0.60 -25.99
CA PRO A 200 -26.47 1.25 -25.48
C PRO A 200 -26.18 2.33 -24.45
N ASN A 201 -26.97 3.39 -24.44
CA ASN A 201 -26.87 4.38 -23.38
C ASN A 201 -27.16 3.76 -22.02
N GLY A 202 -26.34 4.07 -21.04
CA GLY A 202 -26.47 3.51 -19.70
C GLY A 202 -25.23 3.64 -18.86
N MET A 203 -25.30 3.09 -17.66
CA MET A 203 -24.18 3.01 -16.72
C MET A 203 -23.47 1.68 -16.88
N TYR A 204 -22.16 1.73 -16.88
CA TYR A 204 -21.28 0.57 -17.02
C TYR A 204 -20.28 0.52 -15.88
N LEU A 205 -19.97 -0.69 -15.45
CA LEU A 205 -18.92 -0.99 -14.48
C LEU A 205 -17.73 -1.61 -15.22
N MET A 206 -16.59 -0.97 -15.15
CA MET A 206 -15.34 -1.51 -15.63
C MET A 206 -14.56 -2.11 -14.48
N GLU A 207 -14.11 -3.32 -14.63
CA GLU A 207 -13.28 -4.03 -13.67
C GLU A 207 -11.89 -4.27 -14.27
N VAL A 208 -10.88 -4.02 -13.48
CA VAL A 208 -9.47 -4.29 -13.80
C VAL A 208 -8.94 -5.26 -12.76
N ALA A 209 -8.37 -6.36 -13.20
CA ALA A 209 -7.80 -7.39 -12.35
C ALA A 209 -6.33 -7.65 -12.73
N LYS A 210 -5.44 -7.62 -11.74
CA LYS A 210 -4.02 -7.95 -11.89
C LYS A 210 -3.55 -8.61 -10.60
N ASP A 211 -2.73 -9.65 -10.71
CA ASP A 211 -2.10 -10.35 -9.58
C ASP A 211 -3.06 -10.79 -8.47
N GLY A 212 -4.25 -11.27 -8.88
CA GLY A 212 -5.31 -11.72 -7.96
C GLY A 212 -6.18 -10.60 -7.39
N GLN A 213 -5.89 -9.36 -7.67
CA GLN A 213 -6.59 -8.19 -7.16
C GLN A 213 -7.53 -7.60 -8.21
N ARG A 214 -8.61 -6.94 -7.77
CA ARG A 214 -9.64 -6.39 -8.65
C ARG A 214 -10.05 -4.99 -8.22
N GLN A 215 -10.10 -4.09 -9.20
CA GLN A 215 -10.56 -2.71 -9.06
C GLN A 215 -11.77 -2.46 -9.96
N SER A 216 -12.71 -1.63 -9.52
CA SER A 216 -13.91 -1.28 -10.28
C SER A 216 -14.05 0.23 -10.46
N LEU A 217 -14.44 0.62 -11.67
CA LEU A 217 -14.67 2.01 -12.08
C LEU A 217 -16.02 2.10 -12.78
N THR A 218 -16.74 3.19 -12.57
CA THR A 218 -18.07 3.39 -13.19
C THR A 218 -18.02 4.53 -14.20
N PHE A 219 -18.69 4.36 -15.36
CA PHE A 219 -18.90 5.43 -16.32
C PHE A 219 -20.30 5.37 -16.94
N VAL A 220 -20.74 6.50 -17.50
CA VAL A 220 -22.01 6.67 -18.18
C VAL A 220 -21.78 6.82 -19.67
N LYS A 221 -22.45 5.99 -20.49
CA LYS A 221 -22.53 6.12 -21.95
C LYS A 221 -23.80 6.91 -22.30
N GLN A 222 -23.61 7.93 -23.14
CA GLN A 222 -24.68 8.77 -23.69
C GLN A 222 -24.69 8.75 -25.22
#